data_4d5a5dd4bc2b7476c017dcde4f0a6b12
#
_entry.id   4d5a5dd4bc2b7476c017dcde4f0a6b12
#
_cell.length_a   1.000
_cell.length_b   1.000
_cell.length_c   1.000
_cell.angle_alpha   90.00
_cell.angle_beta   90.00
_cell.angle_gamma   90.00
#
_symmetry.space_group_name_H-M   'P 1'
#
loop_
_entity.id
_entity.type
_entity.pdbx_description
1 polymer ?
#
loop_
_entity_poly.entity_id
_entity_poly.type
_entity_poly.pdbx_seq_one_letter_code
_entity_poly.pdbx_strand_id
1 'polypeptide(L)'
;MLPLLKSLRPRQWSKNVVIFAGLAFSGAATDQGLLVSALTAFAAFCLASSAVYIVNDIFDRERDRLHPIKRHRPIASGTMSVKAGILFAIILVAASLFLSSLVGTAVWAIGGYLVLQALYTPWLKHVVLLDVFSIAAGFSLRVLGGAWAIEAPLSPWLVACTVQLALFLALCKRRAEAANLSPEQLSGDTTTGQRPILAEYAGQGTDMMVGIMAAATLVTFTLYTLLPASVLSAGIPDLESRAGEPGMVFTLPFVFYGVLRYLHLVYSKGEGERPERIATMDPPMIIAGLGFVAVAGGVIYF
;
A
#
# COMPACT_ATOMS: atom_id res chain seq x y z
N MET A 1 13.55 -21.56 14.18
CA MET A 1 13.07 -20.17 14.38
C MET A 1 13.32 -19.25 13.17
N LEU A 2 14.52 -19.20 12.63
CA LEU A 2 14.85 -18.35 11.46
C LEU A 2 13.91 -18.50 10.22
N PRO A 3 13.47 -19.73 9.78
CA PRO A 3 12.58 -19.86 8.64
C PRO A 3 11.20 -19.24 8.85
N LEU A 4 10.61 -19.36 10.05
CA LEU A 4 9.32 -18.76 10.40
C LEU A 4 9.38 -17.23 10.36
N LEU A 5 10.38 -16.63 11.00
CA LEU A 5 10.59 -15.18 10.98
C LEU A 5 10.81 -14.63 9.56
N LYS A 6 11.56 -15.38 8.74
CA LYS A 6 11.77 -15.03 7.33
C LYS A 6 10.48 -15.06 6.52
N SER A 7 9.56 -15.99 6.85
CA SER A 7 8.26 -16.11 6.19
C SER A 7 7.29 -14.98 6.54
N LEU A 8 7.40 -14.35 7.71
CA LEU A 8 6.60 -13.17 8.11
C LEU A 8 6.90 -11.94 7.26
N ARG A 9 8.07 -11.86 6.63
CA ARG A 9 8.54 -10.75 5.80
C ARG A 9 8.42 -9.36 6.49
N PRO A 10 9.07 -9.12 7.65
CA PRO A 10 8.92 -7.86 8.40
C PRO A 10 9.21 -6.60 7.58
N ARG A 11 10.10 -6.67 6.58
CA ARG A 11 10.39 -5.56 5.67
C ARG A 11 9.16 -5.08 4.88
N GLN A 12 8.14 -5.93 4.71
CA GLN A 12 6.91 -5.58 4.02
C GLN A 12 5.87 -4.92 4.94
N TRP A 13 6.09 -4.95 6.27
CA TRP A 13 5.22 -4.31 7.24
C TRP A 13 5.21 -2.78 7.11
N SER A 14 6.25 -2.19 6.52
CA SER A 14 6.27 -0.77 6.17
C SER A 14 5.05 -0.32 5.35
N LYS A 15 4.46 -1.21 4.54
CA LYS A 15 3.25 -0.94 3.76
C LYS A 15 2.01 -0.74 4.64
N ASN A 16 2.03 -1.24 5.87
CA ASN A 16 0.93 -1.09 6.81
C ASN A 16 0.99 0.24 7.59
N VAL A 17 2.08 1.03 7.46
CA VAL A 17 2.21 2.34 8.12
C VAL A 17 1.09 3.31 7.74
N VAL A 18 0.49 3.15 6.55
CA VAL A 18 -0.67 3.95 6.11
C VAL A 18 -1.91 3.81 7.02
N ILE A 19 -1.95 2.81 7.89
CA ILE A 19 -2.99 2.64 8.93
C ILE A 19 -3.02 3.85 9.87
N PHE A 20 -1.86 4.44 10.15
CA PHE A 20 -1.75 5.61 11.02
C PHE A 20 -2.23 6.92 10.36
N ALA A 21 -2.59 6.90 9.06
CA ALA A 21 -3.05 8.12 8.39
C ALA A 21 -4.30 8.71 9.07
N GLY A 22 -5.29 7.88 9.43
CA GLY A 22 -6.48 8.34 10.15
C GLY A 22 -6.11 9.03 11.47
N LEU A 23 -5.24 8.40 12.28
CA LEU A 23 -4.77 8.95 13.55
C LEU A 23 -3.98 10.25 13.38
N ALA A 24 -3.09 10.30 12.37
CA ALA A 24 -2.24 11.48 12.12
C ALA A 24 -3.08 12.69 11.68
N PHE A 25 -4.04 12.49 10.77
CA PHE A 25 -4.84 13.57 10.22
C PHE A 25 -6.07 13.96 11.08
N SER A 26 -6.47 13.13 12.05
CA SER A 26 -7.51 13.50 13.03
C SER A 26 -7.02 14.40 14.15
N GLY A 27 -5.71 14.69 14.24
CA GLY A 27 -5.13 15.43 15.34
C GLY A 27 -5.10 14.68 16.68
N ALA A 28 -5.40 13.37 16.66
CA ALA A 28 -5.55 12.55 17.86
C ALA A 28 -4.30 11.71 18.18
N ALA A 29 -3.16 11.95 17.52
CA ALA A 29 -1.94 11.14 17.74
C ALA A 29 -1.35 11.28 19.15
N THR A 30 -1.75 12.29 19.92
CA THR A 30 -1.35 12.48 21.33
C THR A 30 -2.22 11.71 22.31
N ASP A 31 -3.38 11.18 21.89
CA ASP A 31 -4.22 10.33 22.70
C ASP A 31 -3.64 8.92 22.80
N GLN A 32 -3.27 8.52 24.02
CA GLN A 32 -2.62 7.22 24.26
C GLN A 32 -3.57 6.04 23.95
N GLY A 33 -4.87 6.17 24.22
CA GLY A 33 -5.84 5.11 23.96
C GLY A 33 -6.00 4.86 22.46
N LEU A 34 -6.17 5.94 21.68
CA LEU A 34 -6.28 5.87 20.22
C LEU A 34 -4.97 5.41 19.57
N LEU A 35 -3.83 5.81 20.11
CA LEU A 35 -2.52 5.31 19.65
C LEU A 35 -2.41 3.78 19.87
N VAL A 36 -2.82 3.26 21.02
CA VAL A 36 -2.83 1.81 21.29
C VAL A 36 -3.77 1.08 20.34
N SER A 37 -4.95 1.64 20.07
CA SER A 37 -5.90 1.06 19.10
C SER A 37 -5.31 1.01 17.68
N ALA A 38 -4.67 2.08 17.22
CA ALA A 38 -4.00 2.12 15.91
C ALA A 38 -2.81 1.15 15.85
N LEU A 39 -2.00 1.03 16.90
CA LEU A 39 -0.91 0.05 16.99
C LEU A 39 -1.43 -1.39 16.97
N THR A 40 -2.56 -1.66 17.62
CA THR A 40 -3.21 -2.97 17.60
C THR A 40 -3.71 -3.31 16.19
N ALA A 41 -4.36 -2.37 15.50
CA ALA A 41 -4.75 -2.54 14.10
C ALA A 41 -3.54 -2.75 13.19
N PHE A 42 -2.46 -2.00 13.39
CA PHE A 42 -1.20 -2.19 12.64
C PHE A 42 -0.64 -3.60 12.84
N ALA A 43 -0.55 -4.09 14.08
CA ALA A 43 -0.10 -5.44 14.39
C ALA A 43 -1.00 -6.50 13.71
N ALA A 44 -2.33 -6.32 13.78
CA ALA A 44 -3.29 -7.20 13.13
C ALA A 44 -3.09 -7.26 11.60
N PHE A 45 -2.91 -6.11 10.93
CA PHE A 45 -2.60 -6.08 9.49
C PHE A 45 -1.22 -6.66 9.16
N CYS A 46 -0.23 -6.55 10.05
CA CYS A 46 1.07 -7.19 9.86
C CYS A 46 0.94 -8.72 9.89
N LEU A 47 0.11 -9.28 10.78
CA LEU A 47 -0.17 -10.70 10.84
C LEU A 47 -0.97 -11.17 9.59
N ALA A 48 -2.03 -10.44 9.21
CA ALA A 48 -2.82 -10.73 8.01
C ALA A 48 -1.95 -10.74 6.75
N SER A 49 -1.14 -9.69 6.54
CA SER A 49 -0.26 -9.61 5.38
C SER A 49 0.81 -10.70 5.38
N SER A 50 1.33 -11.08 6.54
CA SER A 50 2.29 -12.20 6.67
C SER A 50 1.65 -13.53 6.29
N ALA A 51 0.41 -13.79 6.73
CA ALA A 51 -0.35 -14.98 6.32
C ALA A 51 -0.54 -15.02 4.80
N VAL A 52 -0.93 -13.90 4.19
CA VAL A 52 -1.08 -13.78 2.72
C VAL A 52 0.22 -14.06 2.00
N TYR A 53 1.37 -13.57 2.49
CA TYR A 53 2.67 -13.87 1.86
C TYR A 53 3.03 -15.35 1.95
N ILE A 54 2.72 -16.04 3.04
CA ILE A 54 2.94 -17.48 3.17
C ILE A 54 2.06 -18.24 2.17
N VAL A 55 0.77 -17.88 2.06
CA VAL A 55 -0.13 -18.49 1.07
C VAL A 55 0.36 -18.25 -0.35
N ASN A 56 0.79 -17.04 -0.68
CA ASN A 56 1.37 -16.72 -1.98
C ASN A 56 2.64 -17.53 -2.26
N ASP A 57 3.51 -17.74 -1.27
CA ASP A 57 4.73 -18.56 -1.41
C ASP A 57 4.39 -20.05 -1.65
N ILE A 58 3.26 -20.53 -1.11
CA ILE A 58 2.77 -21.88 -1.38
C ILE A 58 2.28 -22.02 -2.84
N PHE A 59 1.46 -21.05 -3.30
CA PHE A 59 0.94 -21.04 -4.67
C PHE A 59 2.05 -20.88 -5.72
N ASP A 60 3.04 -20.02 -5.44
CA ASP A 60 4.12 -19.72 -6.38
C ASP A 60 5.35 -20.66 -6.21
N ARG A 61 5.26 -21.72 -5.36
CA ARG A 61 6.38 -22.57 -4.95
C ARG A 61 7.23 -23.09 -6.10
N GLU A 62 6.62 -23.69 -7.11
CA GLU A 62 7.36 -24.31 -8.22
C GLU A 62 8.03 -23.23 -9.10
N ARG A 63 7.35 -22.11 -9.32
CA ARG A 63 7.92 -20.97 -10.03
C ARG A 63 9.06 -20.33 -9.24
N ASP A 64 8.92 -20.19 -7.92
CA ASP A 64 9.94 -19.62 -7.05
C ASP A 64 11.22 -20.47 -7.00
N ARG A 65 11.12 -21.79 -7.17
CA ARG A 65 12.28 -22.71 -7.25
C ARG A 65 13.17 -22.43 -8.46
N LEU A 66 12.59 -22.02 -9.57
CA LEU A 66 13.30 -21.70 -10.80
C LEU A 66 13.91 -20.31 -10.79
N HIS A 67 13.48 -19.44 -9.88
CA HIS A 67 13.91 -18.04 -9.84
C HIS A 67 15.21 -17.87 -9.06
N PRO A 68 16.25 -17.15 -9.55
CA PRO A 68 17.57 -17.07 -8.94
C PRO A 68 17.56 -16.56 -7.49
N ILE A 69 16.67 -15.63 -7.15
CA ILE A 69 16.59 -15.04 -5.81
C ILE A 69 15.50 -15.70 -4.97
N LYS A 70 14.31 -15.94 -5.54
CA LYS A 70 13.14 -16.42 -4.79
C LYS A 70 13.26 -17.87 -4.37
N ARG A 71 14.13 -18.68 -5.00
CA ARG A 71 14.43 -20.08 -4.60
C ARG A 71 14.89 -20.23 -3.15
N HIS A 72 15.37 -19.12 -2.53
CA HIS A 72 15.81 -19.11 -1.13
C HIS A 72 14.67 -18.80 -0.13
N ARG A 73 13.42 -18.67 -0.61
CA ARG A 73 12.24 -18.52 0.26
C ARG A 73 12.02 -19.84 1.02
N PRO A 74 11.57 -19.80 2.29
CA PRO A 74 11.47 -21.00 3.14
C PRO A 74 10.65 -22.15 2.53
N ILE A 75 9.56 -21.86 1.84
CA ILE A 75 8.69 -22.87 1.20
C ILE A 75 9.32 -23.41 -0.11
N ALA A 76 9.87 -22.51 -0.92
CA ALA A 76 10.51 -22.89 -2.18
C ALA A 76 11.77 -23.74 -1.94
N SER A 77 12.60 -23.36 -0.96
CA SER A 77 13.82 -24.08 -0.57
C SER A 77 13.57 -25.38 0.20
N GLY A 78 12.31 -25.63 0.65
CA GLY A 78 11.98 -26.82 1.45
C GLY A 78 12.35 -26.71 2.93
N THR A 79 12.91 -25.56 3.41
CA THR A 79 13.22 -25.35 4.83
C THR A 79 11.97 -25.22 5.70
N MET A 80 10.81 -24.94 5.08
CA MET A 80 9.48 -25.02 5.67
C MET A 80 8.60 -25.89 4.79
N SER A 81 7.95 -26.91 5.36
CA SER A 81 7.01 -27.75 4.63
C SER A 81 5.72 -26.99 4.31
N VAL A 82 5.04 -27.36 3.22
CA VAL A 82 3.75 -26.74 2.85
C VAL A 82 2.71 -26.89 3.97
N LYS A 83 2.65 -28.08 4.62
CA LYS A 83 1.74 -28.30 5.75
C LYS A 83 2.01 -27.35 6.93
N ALA A 84 3.28 -27.16 7.28
CA ALA A 84 3.67 -26.20 8.32
C ALA A 84 3.35 -24.75 7.92
N GLY A 85 3.54 -24.40 6.64
CA GLY A 85 3.15 -23.09 6.10
C GLY A 85 1.65 -22.82 6.20
N ILE A 86 0.81 -23.80 5.83
CA ILE A 86 -0.66 -23.70 5.94
C ILE A 86 -1.08 -23.51 7.40
N LEU A 87 -0.58 -24.36 8.31
CA LEU A 87 -0.91 -24.26 9.73
C LEU A 87 -0.50 -22.89 10.30
N PHE A 88 0.69 -22.42 9.95
CA PHE A 88 1.19 -21.12 10.41
C PHE A 88 0.35 -19.96 9.84
N ALA A 89 -0.04 -20.02 8.56
CA ALA A 89 -0.93 -19.01 7.97
C ALA A 89 -2.29 -18.96 8.67
N ILE A 90 -2.89 -20.12 9.00
CA ILE A 90 -4.16 -20.20 9.76
C ILE A 90 -4.02 -19.53 11.13
N ILE A 91 -2.93 -19.81 11.86
CA ILE A 91 -2.68 -19.21 13.18
C ILE A 91 -2.54 -17.69 13.04
N LEU A 92 -1.83 -17.19 12.03
CA LEU A 92 -1.68 -15.75 11.78
C LEU A 92 -3.00 -15.07 11.43
N VAL A 93 -3.85 -15.71 10.61
CA VAL A 93 -5.20 -15.20 10.30
C VAL A 93 -6.06 -15.14 11.56
N ALA A 94 -6.09 -16.21 12.35
CA ALA A 94 -6.86 -16.24 13.59
C ALA A 94 -6.39 -15.17 14.57
N ALA A 95 -5.09 -15.01 14.77
CA ALA A 95 -4.51 -13.98 15.62
C ALA A 95 -4.80 -12.56 15.09
N SER A 96 -4.74 -12.36 13.78
CA SER A 96 -5.09 -11.09 13.14
C SER A 96 -6.54 -10.70 13.36
N LEU A 97 -7.48 -11.61 13.14
CA LEU A 97 -8.91 -11.39 13.35
C LEU A 97 -9.21 -11.16 14.84
N PHE A 98 -8.58 -11.91 15.73
CA PHE A 98 -8.73 -11.71 17.17
C PHE A 98 -8.24 -10.32 17.60
N LEU A 99 -7.02 -9.90 17.22
CA LEU A 99 -6.51 -8.57 17.56
C LEU A 99 -7.39 -7.46 17.00
N SER A 100 -7.85 -7.59 15.76
CA SER A 100 -8.69 -6.56 15.13
C SER A 100 -10.09 -6.47 15.76
N SER A 101 -10.62 -7.54 16.34
CA SER A 101 -11.89 -7.52 17.04
C SER A 101 -11.84 -6.78 18.39
N LEU A 102 -10.64 -6.50 18.91
CA LEU A 102 -10.44 -5.74 20.14
C LEU A 102 -10.50 -4.21 19.92
N VAL A 103 -10.48 -3.75 18.66
CA VAL A 103 -10.38 -2.33 18.35
C VAL A 103 -11.41 -1.92 17.30
N GLY A 104 -12.46 -1.25 17.76
CA GLY A 104 -13.55 -0.75 16.94
C GLY A 104 -14.09 -1.77 15.92
N THR A 105 -14.34 -1.31 14.71
CA THR A 105 -14.84 -2.11 13.59
C THR A 105 -13.75 -2.53 12.60
N ALA A 106 -12.47 -2.43 12.99
CA ALA A 106 -11.31 -2.76 12.14
C ALA A 106 -11.31 -4.20 11.61
N VAL A 107 -11.99 -5.12 12.29
CA VAL A 107 -12.15 -6.52 11.86
C VAL A 107 -12.77 -6.64 10.47
N TRP A 108 -13.68 -5.75 10.09
CA TRP A 108 -14.28 -5.76 8.76
C TRP A 108 -13.29 -5.37 7.65
N ALA A 109 -12.39 -4.43 7.94
CA ALA A 109 -11.34 -4.06 6.99
C ALA A 109 -10.34 -5.21 6.77
N ILE A 110 -9.97 -5.92 7.84
CA ILE A 110 -9.09 -7.09 7.75
C ILE A 110 -9.80 -8.24 7.03
N GLY A 111 -11.07 -8.51 7.34
CA GLY A 111 -11.87 -9.50 6.64
C GLY A 111 -11.93 -9.21 5.13
N GLY A 112 -12.26 -7.98 4.76
CA GLY A 112 -12.26 -7.52 3.37
C GLY A 112 -10.89 -7.65 2.71
N TYR A 113 -9.80 -7.32 3.43
CA TYR A 113 -8.43 -7.49 2.94
C TYR A 113 -8.10 -8.98 2.68
N LEU A 114 -8.45 -9.87 3.58
CA LEU A 114 -8.21 -11.31 3.41
C LEU A 114 -9.00 -11.88 2.23
N VAL A 115 -10.28 -11.49 2.08
CA VAL A 115 -11.11 -11.88 0.93
C VAL A 115 -10.50 -11.34 -0.38
N LEU A 116 -10.13 -10.06 -0.41
CA LEU A 116 -9.48 -9.47 -1.59
C LEU A 116 -8.21 -10.25 -1.97
N GLN A 117 -7.37 -10.62 -0.99
CA GLN A 117 -6.13 -11.34 -1.24
C GLN A 117 -6.37 -12.80 -1.66
N ALA A 118 -7.44 -13.44 -1.14
CA ALA A 118 -7.85 -14.76 -1.58
C ALA A 118 -8.30 -14.79 -3.04
N LEU A 119 -8.95 -13.71 -3.52
CA LEU A 119 -9.32 -13.54 -4.93
C LEU A 119 -8.14 -13.08 -5.79
N TYR A 120 -7.27 -12.24 -5.24
CA TYR A 120 -6.12 -11.69 -5.95
C TYR A 120 -5.11 -12.78 -6.35
N THR A 121 -4.79 -13.68 -5.43
CA THR A 121 -3.73 -14.68 -5.63
C THR A 121 -4.01 -15.63 -6.79
N PRO A 122 -5.20 -16.26 -6.92
CA PRO A 122 -5.47 -17.17 -8.03
C PRO A 122 -5.94 -16.47 -9.31
N TRP A 123 -6.58 -15.32 -9.23
CA TRP A 123 -7.35 -14.75 -10.35
C TRP A 123 -7.02 -13.29 -10.67
N LEU A 124 -7.29 -12.32 -9.77
CA LEU A 124 -7.25 -10.90 -10.11
C LEU A 124 -5.87 -10.43 -10.57
N LYS A 125 -4.80 -11.03 -10.07
CA LYS A 125 -3.42 -10.72 -10.48
C LYS A 125 -3.09 -11.08 -11.93
N HIS A 126 -3.99 -11.78 -12.62
CA HIS A 126 -3.83 -12.21 -14.02
C HIS A 126 -4.70 -11.41 -15.00
N VAL A 127 -5.50 -10.45 -14.50
CA VAL A 127 -6.37 -9.61 -15.31
C VAL A 127 -5.86 -8.18 -15.30
N VAL A 128 -5.64 -7.61 -16.51
CA VAL A 128 -5.14 -6.23 -16.69
C VAL A 128 -6.03 -5.25 -15.94
N LEU A 129 -5.44 -4.28 -15.30
CA LEU A 129 -6.04 -3.29 -14.42
C LEU A 129 -6.62 -3.85 -13.12
N LEU A 130 -7.25 -5.03 -13.10
CA LEU A 130 -7.75 -5.60 -11.85
C LEU A 130 -6.63 -5.90 -10.86
N ASP A 131 -5.44 -6.24 -11.34
CA ASP A 131 -4.25 -6.41 -10.49
C ASP A 131 -3.84 -5.08 -9.82
N VAL A 132 -3.89 -3.96 -10.55
CA VAL A 132 -3.56 -2.62 -10.04
C VAL A 132 -4.66 -2.12 -9.09
N PHE A 133 -5.93 -2.26 -9.47
CA PHE A 133 -7.07 -1.89 -8.61
C PHE A 133 -7.12 -2.72 -7.32
N SER A 134 -6.76 -3.99 -7.37
CA SER A 134 -6.67 -4.83 -6.17
C SER A 134 -5.58 -4.36 -5.21
N ILE A 135 -4.44 -3.89 -5.74
CA ILE A 135 -3.39 -3.29 -4.92
C ILE A 135 -3.90 -2.02 -4.24
N ALA A 136 -4.56 -1.13 -5.00
CA ALA A 136 -5.13 0.10 -4.47
C ALA A 136 -6.21 -0.17 -3.41
N ALA A 137 -7.13 -1.11 -3.66
CA ALA A 137 -8.12 -1.54 -2.70
C ALA A 137 -7.48 -2.08 -1.40
N GLY A 138 -6.39 -2.84 -1.52
CA GLY A 138 -5.62 -3.33 -0.38
C GLY A 138 -5.02 -2.19 0.48
N PHE A 139 -4.54 -1.11 -0.14
CA PHE A 139 -4.09 0.08 0.58
C PHE A 139 -5.26 0.84 1.22
N SER A 140 -6.37 1.00 0.50
CA SER A 140 -7.58 1.64 1.03
C SER A 140 -8.13 0.90 2.25
N LEU A 141 -8.18 -0.44 2.22
CA LEU A 141 -8.61 -1.25 3.37
C LEU A 141 -7.70 -1.07 4.60
N ARG A 142 -6.40 -0.80 4.40
CA ARG A 142 -5.51 -0.46 5.52
C ARG A 142 -5.84 0.90 6.13
N VAL A 143 -6.06 1.92 5.30
CA VAL A 143 -6.46 3.26 5.79
C VAL A 143 -7.82 3.20 6.48
N LEU A 144 -8.80 2.51 5.90
CA LEU A 144 -10.10 2.26 6.49
C LEU A 144 -9.97 1.54 7.84
N GLY A 145 -9.18 0.45 7.89
CA GLY A 145 -8.97 -0.31 9.11
C GLY A 145 -8.32 0.50 10.24
N GLY A 146 -7.40 1.41 9.89
CA GLY A 146 -6.81 2.34 10.84
C GLY A 146 -7.83 3.35 11.40
N ALA A 147 -8.63 3.96 10.53
CA ALA A 147 -9.67 4.90 10.94
C ALA A 147 -10.79 4.21 11.76
N TRP A 148 -11.22 3.02 11.36
CA TRP A 148 -12.22 2.24 12.10
C TRP A 148 -11.72 1.73 13.45
N ALA A 149 -10.41 1.48 13.59
CA ALA A 149 -9.83 1.08 14.88
C ALA A 149 -9.88 2.17 15.94
N ILE A 150 -9.86 3.43 15.52
CA ILE A 150 -9.93 4.61 16.41
C ILE A 150 -11.31 5.29 16.36
N GLU A 151 -12.29 4.66 15.69
CA GLU A 151 -13.65 5.20 15.51
C GLU A 151 -13.69 6.61 14.91
N ALA A 152 -12.63 6.96 14.13
CA ALA A 152 -12.55 8.26 13.48
C ALA A 152 -13.45 8.31 12.24
N PRO A 153 -14.15 9.44 12.01
CA PRO A 153 -14.91 9.62 10.79
C PRO A 153 -13.99 9.61 9.58
N LEU A 154 -14.42 8.90 8.52
CA LEU A 154 -13.65 8.77 7.29
C LEU A 154 -13.82 9.99 6.40
N SER A 155 -12.73 10.71 6.20
CA SER A 155 -12.70 11.75 5.18
C SER A 155 -12.76 11.15 3.78
N PRO A 156 -13.77 11.49 2.94
CA PRO A 156 -13.83 11.05 1.54
C PRO A 156 -12.57 11.46 0.76
N TRP A 157 -11.97 12.60 1.12
CA TRP A 157 -10.73 13.10 0.51
C TRP A 157 -9.53 12.23 0.84
N LEU A 158 -9.41 11.76 2.09
CA LEU A 158 -8.36 10.84 2.49
C LEU A 158 -8.46 9.53 1.70
N VAL A 159 -9.69 9.01 1.53
CA VAL A 159 -9.93 7.81 0.74
C VAL A 159 -9.57 8.04 -0.73
N ALA A 160 -10.05 9.15 -1.33
CA ALA A 160 -9.77 9.50 -2.72
C ALA A 160 -8.26 9.65 -2.98
N CYS A 161 -7.56 10.43 -2.15
CA CYS A 161 -6.10 10.57 -2.24
C CYS A 161 -5.37 9.22 -2.10
N THR A 162 -5.83 8.37 -1.17
CA THR A 162 -5.24 7.04 -0.95
C THR A 162 -5.40 6.15 -2.19
N VAL A 163 -6.62 6.09 -2.76
CA VAL A 163 -6.89 5.28 -3.95
C VAL A 163 -6.05 5.77 -5.14
N GLN A 164 -6.04 7.06 -5.40
CA GLN A 164 -5.33 7.65 -6.54
C GLN A 164 -3.81 7.47 -6.41
N LEU A 165 -3.24 7.74 -5.24
CA LEU A 165 -1.82 7.54 -4.98
C LEU A 165 -1.44 6.06 -5.08
N ALA A 166 -2.27 5.16 -4.57
CA ALA A 166 -2.01 3.73 -4.65
C ALA A 166 -2.09 3.20 -6.09
N LEU A 167 -3.05 3.69 -6.90
CA LEU A 167 -3.13 3.39 -8.33
C LEU A 167 -1.92 3.94 -9.08
N PHE A 168 -1.52 5.18 -8.81
CA PHE A 168 -0.32 5.80 -9.37
C PHE A 168 0.93 4.94 -9.12
N LEU A 169 1.19 4.59 -7.85
CA LEU A 169 2.36 3.80 -7.47
C LEU A 169 2.31 2.38 -8.05
N ALA A 170 1.11 1.76 -8.10
CA ALA A 170 0.94 0.43 -8.67
C ALA A 170 1.18 0.42 -10.18
N LEU A 171 0.66 1.42 -10.93
CA LEU A 171 0.90 1.57 -12.37
C LEU A 171 2.38 1.83 -12.65
N CYS A 172 3.03 2.72 -11.91
CA CYS A 172 4.48 2.96 -12.03
C CYS A 172 5.27 1.66 -11.81
N LYS A 173 4.88 0.86 -10.82
CA LYS A 173 5.52 -0.44 -10.57
C LYS A 173 5.32 -1.40 -11.75
N ARG A 174 4.11 -1.52 -12.31
CA ARG A 174 3.86 -2.37 -13.49
C ARG A 174 4.66 -1.90 -14.69
N ARG A 175 4.70 -0.58 -14.92
CA ARG A 175 5.51 0.01 -16.00
C ARG A 175 6.98 -0.32 -15.87
N ALA A 176 7.55 -0.20 -14.66
CA ALA A 176 8.94 -0.53 -14.40
C ALA A 176 9.23 -2.04 -14.55
N GLU A 177 8.34 -2.90 -14.03
CA GLU A 177 8.45 -4.35 -14.22
C GLU A 177 8.40 -4.74 -15.70
N ALA A 178 7.52 -4.10 -16.49
CA ALA A 178 7.39 -4.31 -17.93
C ALA A 178 8.62 -3.83 -18.72
N ALA A 179 9.22 -2.70 -18.32
CA ALA A 179 10.43 -2.16 -18.96
C ALA A 179 11.66 -3.07 -18.80
N ASN A 180 11.66 -3.94 -17.80
CA ASN A 180 12.74 -4.89 -17.53
C ASN A 180 12.51 -6.27 -18.17
N LEU A 181 11.46 -6.44 -19.00
CA LEU A 181 11.22 -7.66 -19.76
C LEU A 181 12.18 -7.75 -20.96
N SER A 182 12.71 -8.96 -21.22
CA SER A 182 13.44 -9.22 -22.47
C SER A 182 12.50 -9.28 -23.66
N PRO A 183 13.02 -9.09 -24.91
CA PRO A 183 12.19 -9.21 -26.13
C PRO A 183 11.45 -10.56 -26.26
N GLU A 184 12.08 -11.66 -25.79
CA GLU A 184 11.47 -12.99 -25.79
C GLU A 184 10.31 -13.07 -24.77
N GLN A 185 10.42 -12.41 -23.64
CA GLN A 185 9.37 -12.33 -22.62
C GLN A 185 8.19 -11.46 -23.05
N LEU A 186 8.46 -10.42 -23.84
CA LEU A 186 7.41 -9.58 -24.44
C LEU A 186 6.63 -10.33 -25.54
N SER A 187 7.26 -11.31 -26.22
CA SER A 187 6.60 -12.14 -27.26
C SER A 187 5.77 -13.31 -26.71
N GLY A 188 5.65 -13.44 -25.36
CA GLY A 188 4.77 -14.43 -24.73
C GLY A 188 5.43 -15.78 -24.42
N ASP A 189 6.75 -15.90 -24.52
CA ASP A 189 7.46 -17.11 -24.10
C ASP A 189 7.47 -17.22 -22.56
N THR A 190 6.64 -18.14 -22.07
CA THR A 190 6.38 -18.32 -20.62
C THR A 190 7.46 -19.13 -19.91
N THR A 191 8.51 -19.56 -20.58
CA THR A 191 9.58 -20.41 -20.01
C THR A 191 10.35 -19.73 -18.86
N THR A 192 10.31 -18.40 -18.77
CA THR A 192 11.07 -17.59 -17.80
C THR A 192 10.35 -17.30 -16.48
N GLY A 193 9.16 -17.85 -16.25
CA GLY A 193 8.45 -17.75 -14.96
C GLY A 193 7.89 -16.37 -14.61
N GLN A 194 7.89 -15.39 -15.53
CA GLN A 194 7.25 -14.11 -15.35
C GLN A 194 5.76 -14.14 -15.70
N ARG A 195 4.98 -13.13 -15.24
CA ARG A 195 3.55 -13.03 -15.49
C ARG A 195 3.30 -12.52 -16.90
N PRO A 196 2.56 -13.24 -17.77
CA PRO A 196 2.26 -12.79 -19.14
C PRO A 196 1.62 -11.40 -19.20
N ILE A 197 0.79 -11.07 -18.21
CA ILE A 197 0.11 -9.77 -18.08
C ILE A 197 1.07 -8.56 -18.06
N LEU A 198 2.34 -8.75 -17.69
CA LEU A 198 3.28 -7.62 -17.62
C LEU A 198 3.58 -7.02 -18.99
N ALA A 199 3.51 -7.80 -20.06
CA ALA A 199 3.69 -7.31 -21.43
C ALA A 199 2.64 -6.25 -21.81
N GLU A 200 1.42 -6.36 -21.30
CA GLU A 200 0.34 -5.39 -21.52
C GLU A 200 0.65 -3.99 -20.96
N TYR A 201 1.56 -3.92 -19.98
CA TYR A 201 1.98 -2.67 -19.35
C TYR A 201 3.22 -2.04 -20.01
N ALA A 202 3.75 -2.60 -21.09
CA ALA A 202 4.95 -2.09 -21.77
C ALA A 202 4.68 -0.90 -22.70
N GLY A 203 3.40 -0.59 -23.00
CA GLY A 203 3.02 0.39 -24.02
C GLY A 203 2.80 1.81 -23.49
N GLN A 204 2.67 2.76 -24.45
CA GLN A 204 2.34 4.18 -24.18
C GLN A 204 1.02 4.37 -23.40
N GLY A 205 0.07 3.44 -23.53
CA GLY A 205 -1.18 3.47 -22.76
C GLY A 205 -0.93 3.46 -21.25
N THR A 206 0.06 2.71 -20.78
CA THR A 206 0.45 2.71 -19.36
C THR A 206 1.05 4.04 -18.95
N ASP A 207 1.88 4.65 -19.79
CA ASP A 207 2.47 5.97 -19.51
C ASP A 207 1.38 7.05 -19.39
N MET A 208 0.35 6.99 -20.25
CA MET A 208 -0.82 7.86 -20.16
C MET A 208 -1.59 7.65 -18.85
N MET A 209 -1.88 6.38 -18.46
CA MET A 209 -2.56 6.07 -17.21
C MET A 209 -1.77 6.54 -15.98
N VAL A 210 -0.45 6.40 -15.99
CA VAL A 210 0.44 6.94 -14.95
C VAL A 210 0.30 8.46 -14.86
N GLY A 211 0.34 9.16 -15.99
CA GLY A 211 0.15 10.63 -16.04
C GLY A 211 -1.21 11.07 -15.51
N ILE A 212 -2.30 10.39 -15.91
CA ILE A 212 -3.65 10.65 -15.40
C ILE A 212 -3.72 10.49 -13.89
N MET A 213 -3.17 9.39 -13.33
CA MET A 213 -3.22 9.15 -11.88
C MET A 213 -2.33 10.12 -11.10
N ALA A 214 -1.18 10.51 -11.64
CA ALA A 214 -0.33 11.55 -11.05
C ALA A 214 -1.07 12.88 -10.98
N ALA A 215 -1.66 13.33 -12.09
CA ALA A 215 -2.43 14.56 -12.17
C ALA A 215 -3.65 14.53 -11.23
N ALA A 216 -4.41 13.44 -11.24
CA ALA A 216 -5.56 13.28 -10.34
C ALA A 216 -5.14 13.36 -8.87
N THR A 217 -4.04 12.69 -8.47
CA THR A 217 -3.52 12.74 -7.10
C THR A 217 -3.17 14.18 -6.69
N LEU A 218 -2.44 14.90 -7.56
CA LEU A 218 -2.03 16.28 -7.28
C LEU A 218 -3.22 17.23 -7.20
N VAL A 219 -4.18 17.12 -8.13
CA VAL A 219 -5.39 17.95 -8.14
C VAL A 219 -6.25 17.69 -6.91
N THR A 220 -6.53 16.42 -6.59
CA THR A 220 -7.34 16.07 -5.43
C THR A 220 -6.69 16.53 -4.13
N PHE A 221 -5.38 16.36 -3.99
CA PHE A 221 -4.67 16.85 -2.80
C PHE A 221 -4.67 18.38 -2.72
N THR A 222 -4.51 19.08 -3.85
CA THR A 222 -4.59 20.54 -3.90
C THR A 222 -5.98 21.03 -3.47
N LEU A 223 -7.05 20.43 -3.99
CA LEU A 223 -8.41 20.76 -3.58
C LEU A 223 -8.63 20.50 -2.09
N TYR A 224 -8.12 19.38 -1.57
CA TYR A 224 -8.17 19.06 -0.14
C TYR A 224 -7.52 20.13 0.73
N THR A 225 -6.42 20.77 0.27
CA THR A 225 -5.72 21.81 1.04
C THR A 225 -6.33 23.20 0.89
N LEU A 226 -7.11 23.45 -0.16
CA LEU A 226 -7.67 24.78 -0.47
C LEU A 226 -9.14 24.93 -0.08
N LEU A 227 -9.90 23.82 -0.08
CA LEU A 227 -11.33 23.88 0.21
C LEU A 227 -11.57 24.03 1.72
N PRO A 228 -12.53 24.88 2.12
CA PRO A 228 -12.88 25.04 3.53
C PRO A 228 -13.51 23.77 4.10
N ALA A 229 -13.33 23.52 5.39
CA ALA A 229 -13.83 22.34 6.09
C ALA A 229 -15.34 22.13 5.88
N SER A 230 -16.13 23.23 5.80
CA SER A 230 -17.55 23.17 5.51
C SER A 230 -17.91 22.53 4.16
N VAL A 231 -17.03 22.66 3.16
CA VAL A 231 -17.20 22.01 1.85
C VAL A 231 -16.67 20.58 1.90
N LEU A 232 -15.57 20.35 2.61
CA LEU A 232 -14.94 19.03 2.71
C LEU A 232 -15.77 18.06 3.55
N SER A 233 -16.52 18.57 4.53
CA SER A 233 -17.43 17.79 5.40
C SER A 233 -18.87 17.74 4.90
N ALA A 234 -19.19 18.33 3.73
CA ALA A 234 -20.55 18.43 3.23
C ALA A 234 -21.26 17.07 3.19
N GLY A 235 -22.28 16.91 4.03
CA GLY A 235 -23.13 15.73 4.10
C GLY A 235 -22.66 14.61 5.05
N ILE A 236 -21.57 14.79 5.78
CA ILE A 236 -21.13 13.84 6.81
C ILE A 236 -21.20 14.54 8.16
N PRO A 237 -22.20 14.19 9.03
CA PRO A 237 -22.26 14.69 10.40
C PRO A 237 -20.95 14.34 11.13
N ASP A 238 -20.50 15.21 12.02
CA ASP A 238 -19.34 15.02 12.91
C ASP A 238 -17.96 14.88 12.21
N LEU A 239 -17.86 15.17 10.91
CA LEU A 239 -16.57 15.29 10.26
C LEU A 239 -15.92 16.62 10.62
N GLU A 240 -15.51 16.78 11.86
CA GLU A 240 -14.55 17.82 12.29
C GLU A 240 -13.17 17.45 11.71
N SER A 241 -13.07 17.50 10.40
CA SER A 241 -11.82 17.33 9.70
C SER A 241 -11.05 18.65 9.79
N ARG A 242 -9.84 18.63 10.30
CA ARG A 242 -8.85 19.71 10.14
C ARG A 242 -8.36 19.82 8.68
N ALA A 243 -8.98 19.07 7.78
CA ALA A 243 -8.87 19.24 6.35
C ALA A 243 -9.36 20.65 5.98
N GLY A 244 -8.62 21.33 5.13
CA GLY A 244 -8.93 22.73 4.76
C GLY A 244 -8.39 23.76 5.75
N GLU A 245 -7.57 23.37 6.74
CA GLU A 245 -6.80 24.33 7.51
C GLU A 245 -5.90 25.16 6.58
N PRO A 246 -5.93 26.51 6.66
CA PRO A 246 -5.21 27.37 5.71
C PRO A 246 -3.71 27.03 5.58
N GLY A 247 -3.10 26.55 6.66
CA GLY A 247 -1.69 26.14 6.68
C GLY A 247 -1.36 24.90 5.87
N MET A 248 -2.34 24.03 5.56
CA MET A 248 -2.10 22.81 4.78
C MET A 248 -1.63 23.09 3.34
N VAL A 249 -1.92 24.26 2.80
CA VAL A 249 -1.43 24.69 1.47
C VAL A 249 0.10 24.66 1.39
N PHE A 250 0.80 24.91 2.49
CA PHE A 250 2.27 24.86 2.53
C PHE A 250 2.86 23.46 2.40
N THR A 251 2.03 22.41 2.45
CA THR A 251 2.46 21.02 2.15
C THR A 251 2.54 20.75 0.65
N LEU A 252 1.87 21.54 -0.20
CA LEU A 252 1.81 21.33 -1.65
C LEU A 252 3.18 21.19 -2.32
N PRO A 253 4.18 22.06 -2.06
CA PRO A 253 5.49 21.94 -2.71
C PRO A 253 6.14 20.57 -2.48
N PHE A 254 5.99 20.01 -1.28
CA PHE A 254 6.57 18.70 -0.93
C PHE A 254 5.86 17.56 -1.66
N VAL A 255 4.52 17.61 -1.76
CA VAL A 255 3.73 16.59 -2.47
C VAL A 255 3.99 16.66 -3.98
N PHE A 256 3.99 17.85 -4.58
CA PHE A 256 4.32 18.04 -6.00
C PHE A 256 5.74 17.53 -6.29
N TYR A 257 6.71 17.97 -5.48
CA TYR A 257 8.08 17.51 -5.64
C TYR A 257 8.18 15.98 -5.51
N GLY A 258 7.55 15.38 -4.52
CA GLY A 258 7.54 13.94 -4.31
C GLY A 258 7.01 13.16 -5.52
N VAL A 259 5.84 13.55 -6.05
CA VAL A 259 5.24 12.91 -7.22
C VAL A 259 6.12 13.08 -8.47
N LEU A 260 6.59 14.30 -8.74
CA LEU A 260 7.45 14.58 -9.91
C LEU A 260 8.82 13.89 -9.79
N ARG A 261 9.42 13.88 -8.59
CA ARG A 261 10.67 13.16 -8.33
C ARG A 261 10.50 11.66 -8.53
N TYR A 262 9.40 11.09 -8.05
CA TYR A 262 9.09 9.69 -8.24
C TYR A 262 8.96 9.34 -9.72
N LEU A 263 8.21 10.13 -10.50
CA LEU A 263 8.11 9.99 -11.96
C LEU A 263 9.49 10.05 -12.62
N HIS A 264 10.31 11.03 -12.25
CA HIS A 264 11.67 11.15 -12.78
C HIS A 264 12.50 9.87 -12.53
N LEU A 265 12.44 9.31 -11.31
CA LEU A 265 13.18 8.09 -10.98
C LEU A 265 12.66 6.86 -11.75
N VAL A 266 11.34 6.75 -11.93
CA VAL A 266 10.73 5.65 -12.69
C VAL A 266 11.12 5.70 -14.17
N TYR A 267 11.03 6.89 -14.79
CA TYR A 267 11.22 7.02 -16.24
C TYR A 267 12.69 7.19 -16.66
N SER A 268 13.50 7.88 -15.83
CA SER A 268 14.88 8.17 -16.17
C SER A 268 15.89 7.17 -15.62
N LYS A 269 15.54 6.49 -14.49
CA LYS A 269 16.45 5.53 -13.84
C LYS A 269 15.92 4.10 -13.79
N GLY A 270 14.67 3.85 -14.21
CA GLY A 270 14.06 2.52 -14.19
C GLY A 270 13.80 1.97 -12.76
N GLU A 271 13.76 2.82 -11.74
CA GLU A 271 13.70 2.40 -10.32
C GLU A 271 12.28 2.14 -9.79
N GLY A 272 11.26 2.08 -10.64
CA GLY A 272 9.85 1.99 -10.23
C GLY A 272 9.38 0.68 -9.57
N GLU A 273 10.19 -0.40 -9.59
CA GLU A 273 9.78 -1.71 -9.07
C GLU A 273 9.55 -1.74 -7.55
N ARG A 274 10.23 -0.88 -6.80
CA ARG A 274 10.23 -0.87 -5.33
C ARG A 274 9.98 0.53 -4.78
N PRO A 275 8.71 0.99 -4.75
CA PRO A 275 8.35 2.32 -4.25
C PRO A 275 8.89 2.60 -2.84
N GLU A 276 8.85 1.57 -1.97
CA GLU A 276 9.34 1.66 -0.61
C GLU A 276 10.85 1.96 -0.53
N ARG A 277 11.63 1.48 -1.50
CA ARG A 277 13.07 1.78 -1.56
C ARG A 277 13.34 3.22 -1.97
N ILE A 278 12.59 3.72 -2.94
CA ILE A 278 12.70 5.13 -3.36
C ILE A 278 12.40 6.04 -2.18
N ALA A 279 11.29 5.79 -1.47
CA ALA A 279 10.87 6.60 -0.32
C ALA A 279 11.89 6.61 0.83
N THR A 280 12.71 5.55 0.97
CA THR A 280 13.62 5.39 2.11
C THR A 280 15.11 5.59 1.78
N MET A 281 15.48 5.60 0.50
CA MET A 281 16.89 5.66 0.06
C MET A 281 17.22 6.85 -0.85
N ASP A 282 16.23 7.50 -1.48
CA ASP A 282 16.48 8.71 -2.27
C ASP A 282 16.48 9.94 -1.36
N PRO A 283 17.62 10.63 -1.14
CA PRO A 283 17.69 11.74 -0.19
C PRO A 283 16.70 12.88 -0.48
N PRO A 284 16.48 13.30 -1.76
CA PRO A 284 15.48 14.31 -2.05
C PRO A 284 14.04 13.88 -1.70
N MET A 285 13.69 12.59 -1.88
CA MET A 285 12.38 12.06 -1.46
C MET A 285 12.22 12.07 0.05
N ILE A 286 13.28 11.71 0.79
CA ILE A 286 13.28 11.74 2.25
C ILE A 286 13.08 13.17 2.75
N ILE A 287 13.80 14.15 2.17
CA ILE A 287 13.65 15.57 2.54
C ILE A 287 12.22 16.05 2.27
N ALA A 288 11.65 15.71 1.10
CA ALA A 288 10.28 16.07 0.78
C ALA A 288 9.28 15.43 1.77
N GLY A 289 9.45 14.15 2.11
CA GLY A 289 8.63 13.46 3.09
C GLY A 289 8.71 14.07 4.49
N LEU A 290 9.92 14.37 4.96
CA LEU A 290 10.14 15.02 6.26
C LEU A 290 9.56 16.44 6.29
N GLY A 291 9.73 17.22 5.21
CA GLY A 291 9.14 18.55 5.06
C GLY A 291 7.61 18.50 5.10
N PHE A 292 7.02 17.54 4.38
CA PHE A 292 5.57 17.30 4.45
C PHE A 292 5.10 17.01 5.88
N VAL A 293 5.75 16.07 6.56
CA VAL A 293 5.39 15.68 7.94
C VAL A 293 5.56 16.84 8.91
N ALA A 294 6.63 17.63 8.77
CA ALA A 294 6.89 18.77 9.64
C ALA A 294 5.83 19.86 9.48
N VAL A 295 5.49 20.22 8.23
CA VAL A 295 4.46 21.25 7.95
C VAL A 295 3.07 20.73 8.34
N ALA A 296 2.67 19.55 7.91
CA ALA A 296 1.37 18.97 8.24
C ALA A 296 1.22 18.79 9.76
N GLY A 297 2.25 18.28 10.43
CA GLY A 297 2.27 18.15 11.88
C GLY A 297 2.19 19.49 12.58
N GLY A 298 2.91 20.52 12.12
CA GLY A 298 2.81 21.87 12.64
C GLY A 298 1.40 22.44 12.52
N VAL A 299 0.74 22.27 11.37
CA VAL A 299 -0.62 22.77 11.12
C VAL A 299 -1.69 22.01 11.93
N ILE A 300 -1.52 20.68 12.07
CA ILE A 300 -2.54 19.84 12.73
C ILE A 300 -2.44 19.92 14.27
N TYR A 301 -1.24 20.05 14.82
CA TYR A 301 -1.04 19.92 16.27
C TYR A 301 -0.69 21.24 17.00
N PHE A 302 -0.38 22.31 16.26
CA PHE A 302 -0.02 23.63 16.83
C PHE A 302 -0.78 24.78 16.16
#